data_0e45601cfc7868c1d1fe0a9610662d79
#
_entry.id   0e45601cfc7868c1d1fe0a9610662d79
#
_cell.length_a   1.000
_cell.length_b   1.000
_cell.length_c   1.000
_cell.angle_alpha   90.00
_cell.angle_beta   90.00
_cell.angle_gamma   90.00
#
_symmetry.space_group_name_H-M   'P 1'
#
loop_
_entity.id
_entity.type
_entity.pdbx_description
1 polymer ?
#
loop_
_entity_poly.entity_id
_entity_poly.type
_entity_poly.pdbx_seq_one_letter_code
_entity_poly.pdbx_strand_id
1 'polypeptide(L)'
;RSPKLNGFDWVLQRLMADVPVTPTDIMRMGAGGLLKEIPTRPQPRAGRAPHIRKAPRIAALVLAAGRSSRMGQENKLLIRIDGQHMIARVAGEIVAAGLDPCIVVTGHEAEAVRAALSDKKVSFTHNPDYGHGLSGSLRAGLGALPQDVDGVLICLGDMPDVRAAHLQKLIAAFDPVEGRAICVPTYQGKRGNPVLFGAQFFAEMMAVAGDTGAKHLIGEHSDQVCEVAMDDAAILLDLDTPQAMSEYQNSVQSNSRA
;
A
#
# COMPACT_ATOMS: atom_id res chain seq x y z
N ARG A 1 -45.45 -14.36 28.09
CA ARG A 1 -44.34 -14.02 29.03
C ARG A 1 -43.50 -12.96 28.37
N SER A 2 -43.49 -11.72 28.89
CA SER A 2 -42.62 -10.66 28.39
C SER A 2 -41.15 -11.12 28.49
N PRO A 3 -40.32 -10.91 27.46
CA PRO A 3 -38.91 -11.22 27.56
C PRO A 3 -38.30 -10.40 28.69
N LYS A 4 -37.57 -11.03 29.59
CA LYS A 4 -36.81 -10.33 30.62
C LYS A 4 -35.68 -9.55 29.94
N LEU A 5 -35.74 -8.23 30.07
CA LEU A 5 -34.65 -7.33 29.64
C LEU A 5 -33.35 -7.82 30.30
N ASN A 6 -32.32 -7.97 29.49
CA ASN A 6 -30.97 -8.26 29.97
C ASN A 6 -30.18 -6.97 30.14
N GLY A 7 -29.00 -7.03 30.76
CA GLY A 7 -28.20 -5.87 31.05
C GLY A 7 -27.77 -5.11 29.78
N PHE A 8 -27.64 -5.79 28.64
CA PHE A 8 -27.32 -5.16 27.34
C PHE A 8 -28.50 -4.31 26.84
N ASP A 9 -29.74 -4.85 26.92
CA ASP A 9 -30.95 -4.13 26.53
C ASP A 9 -31.10 -2.85 27.36
N TRP A 10 -30.79 -2.91 28.67
CA TRP A 10 -30.86 -1.77 29.56
C TRP A 10 -29.80 -0.68 29.17
N VAL A 11 -28.54 -1.07 28.88
CA VAL A 11 -27.51 -0.15 28.42
C VAL A 11 -27.92 0.51 27.11
N LEU A 12 -28.42 -0.28 26.16
CA LEU A 12 -28.86 0.20 24.87
C LEU A 12 -30.02 1.21 24.99
N GLN A 13 -31.00 0.91 25.82
CA GLN A 13 -32.13 1.82 26.07
C GLN A 13 -31.67 3.17 26.66
N ARG A 14 -30.72 3.16 27.58
CA ARG A 14 -30.16 4.41 28.14
C ARG A 14 -29.38 5.22 27.11
N LEU A 15 -28.56 4.56 26.30
CA LEU A 15 -27.83 5.22 25.21
C LEU A 15 -28.77 5.81 24.16
N MET A 16 -29.86 5.10 23.81
CA MET A 16 -30.88 5.62 22.88
C MET A 16 -31.69 6.78 23.45
N ALA A 17 -31.80 6.86 24.78
CA ALA A 17 -32.50 7.94 25.51
C ALA A 17 -31.54 9.11 25.88
N ASP A 18 -30.31 9.09 25.39
CA ASP A 18 -29.25 10.08 25.71
C ASP A 18 -28.97 10.20 27.23
N VAL A 19 -29.16 9.09 27.95
CA VAL A 19 -28.90 9.02 29.39
C VAL A 19 -27.50 8.44 29.61
N PRO A 20 -26.59 9.13 30.29
CA PRO A 20 -25.23 8.64 30.50
C PRO A 20 -25.23 7.32 31.29
N VAL A 21 -24.42 6.37 30.82
CA VAL A 21 -24.15 5.08 31.48
C VAL A 21 -22.79 5.18 32.15
N THR A 22 -22.77 5.13 33.50
CA THR A 22 -21.54 5.20 34.28
C THR A 22 -20.99 3.80 34.60
N PRO A 23 -19.68 3.67 34.92
CA PRO A 23 -19.13 2.41 35.43
C PRO A 23 -19.86 1.87 36.67
N THR A 24 -20.37 2.76 37.53
CA THR A 24 -21.13 2.41 38.72
C THR A 24 -22.48 1.82 38.36
N ASP A 25 -23.14 2.27 37.30
CA ASP A 25 -24.39 1.70 36.81
C ASP A 25 -24.16 0.28 36.30
N ILE A 26 -23.08 0.02 35.61
CA ILE A 26 -22.68 -1.29 35.12
C ILE A 26 -22.38 -2.24 36.31
N MET A 27 -21.66 -1.75 37.32
CA MET A 27 -21.39 -2.52 38.55
C MET A 27 -22.66 -2.87 39.31
N ARG A 28 -23.62 -1.95 39.43
CA ARG A 28 -24.92 -2.18 40.12
C ARG A 28 -25.80 -3.18 39.44
N MET A 29 -25.67 -3.41 38.15
CA MET A 29 -26.37 -4.45 37.42
C MET A 29 -25.89 -5.86 37.76
N GLY A 30 -24.91 -5.96 38.67
CA GLY A 30 -24.35 -7.23 39.10
C GLY A 30 -23.60 -7.89 37.96
N ALA A 31 -22.35 -7.50 37.75
CA ALA A 31 -21.48 -8.07 36.72
C ALA A 31 -21.41 -9.62 36.76
N GLY A 32 -21.76 -10.25 37.90
CA GLY A 32 -21.96 -11.70 38.05
C GLY A 32 -23.11 -12.27 37.24
N GLY A 33 -24.07 -11.45 36.79
CA GLY A 33 -25.18 -11.87 35.95
C GLY A 33 -24.92 -11.73 34.45
N LEU A 34 -24.01 -10.88 34.05
CA LEU A 34 -23.69 -10.64 32.64
C LEU A 34 -22.61 -11.57 32.10
N LEU A 35 -21.79 -12.17 32.98
CA LEU A 35 -20.65 -12.99 32.62
C LEU A 35 -20.70 -14.33 33.38
N LYS A 36 -21.76 -15.10 33.20
CA LYS A 36 -21.63 -16.52 33.46
C LYS A 36 -20.59 -17.06 32.53
N GLU A 37 -19.41 -17.39 33.04
CA GLU A 37 -18.37 -18.05 32.28
C GLU A 37 -18.94 -19.30 31.64
N ILE A 38 -19.13 -19.27 30.35
CA ILE A 38 -19.38 -20.46 29.54
C ILE A 38 -18.02 -20.99 29.20
N PRO A 39 -17.59 -22.17 29.69
CA PRO A 39 -16.21 -22.67 29.48
C PRO A 39 -15.77 -22.81 28.01
N THR A 40 -16.73 -22.79 27.09
CA THR A 40 -16.51 -22.92 25.65
C THR A 40 -16.52 -21.59 24.88
N ARG A 41 -16.75 -20.45 25.57
CA ARG A 41 -16.64 -19.15 24.95
C ARG A 41 -15.20 -18.67 25.13
N PRO A 42 -14.46 -18.41 24.03
CA PRO A 42 -13.18 -17.70 24.16
C PRO A 42 -13.47 -16.38 24.85
N GLN A 43 -12.85 -16.15 26.03
CA GLN A 43 -12.98 -14.92 26.82
C GLN A 43 -12.74 -13.72 25.92
N PRO A 44 -13.72 -12.84 25.69
CA PRO A 44 -13.44 -11.64 24.97
C PRO A 44 -12.59 -10.73 25.88
N ARG A 45 -11.28 -10.75 25.67
CA ARG A 45 -10.37 -9.64 26.05
C ARG A 45 -9.98 -9.46 27.51
N ALA A 46 -10.29 -10.37 28.44
CA ALA A 46 -9.59 -10.37 29.73
C ALA A 46 -8.14 -10.85 29.50
N GLY A 47 -7.20 -9.94 29.43
CA GLY A 47 -5.76 -10.26 29.46
C GLY A 47 -4.98 -10.16 28.15
N ARG A 48 -5.52 -9.61 27.09
CA ARG A 48 -4.62 -9.07 26.06
C ARG A 48 -4.10 -7.73 26.57
N ALA A 49 -2.89 -7.76 27.19
CA ALA A 49 -2.08 -6.57 27.25
C ALA A 49 -2.17 -5.88 25.88
N PRO A 50 -2.21 -4.53 25.80
CA PRO A 50 -2.13 -3.88 24.50
C PRO A 50 -0.93 -4.53 23.82
N HIS A 51 -1.19 -5.35 22.81
CA HIS A 51 -0.13 -5.82 21.94
C HIS A 51 0.46 -4.52 21.41
N ILE A 52 1.64 -4.16 21.89
CA ILE A 52 2.47 -3.19 21.18
C ILE A 52 2.69 -3.86 19.84
N ARG A 53 1.80 -3.58 18.89
CA ARG A 53 1.91 -4.10 17.53
C ARG A 53 3.22 -3.51 17.02
N LYS A 54 4.20 -4.37 16.83
CA LYS A 54 5.39 -3.97 16.09
C LYS A 54 4.90 -3.35 14.79
N ALA A 55 5.43 -2.18 14.45
CA ALA A 55 5.10 -1.55 13.17
C ALA A 55 5.30 -2.57 12.04
N PRO A 56 4.35 -2.69 11.11
CA PRO A 56 4.45 -3.68 10.04
C PRO A 56 5.69 -3.41 9.20
N ARG A 57 6.43 -4.46 8.86
CA ARG A 57 7.57 -4.38 7.96
C ARG A 57 7.08 -4.41 6.53
N ILE A 58 7.06 -3.25 5.88
CA ILE A 58 6.60 -3.10 4.50
C ILE A 58 7.79 -2.94 3.56
N ALA A 59 7.88 -3.84 2.60
CA ALA A 59 8.83 -3.74 1.50
C ALA A 59 8.28 -2.83 0.39
N ALA A 60 9.18 -2.25 -0.41
CA ALA A 60 8.82 -1.63 -1.67
C ALA A 60 9.32 -2.46 -2.85
N LEU A 61 8.47 -2.65 -3.86
CA LEU A 61 8.81 -3.27 -5.11
C LEU A 61 8.63 -2.24 -6.22
N VAL A 62 9.74 -1.78 -6.82
CA VAL A 62 9.73 -0.78 -7.88
C VAL A 62 9.80 -1.48 -9.23
N LEU A 63 8.73 -1.40 -10.02
CA LEU A 63 8.68 -1.98 -11.35
C LEU A 63 9.37 -1.06 -12.35
N ALA A 64 10.56 -1.45 -12.79
CA ALA A 64 11.46 -0.69 -13.66
C ALA A 64 11.98 -1.51 -14.87
N ALA A 65 11.25 -2.57 -15.24
CA ALA A 65 11.68 -3.51 -16.30
C ALA A 65 11.14 -3.18 -17.69
N GLY A 66 10.22 -2.22 -17.83
CA GLY A 66 9.47 -1.93 -19.06
C GLY A 66 10.36 -1.37 -20.19
N ARG A 67 9.96 -1.65 -21.44
CA ARG A 67 10.67 -1.22 -22.67
C ARG A 67 10.45 0.24 -23.04
N SER A 68 9.55 0.95 -22.37
CA SER A 68 9.17 2.34 -22.73
C SER A 68 8.75 2.49 -24.21
N SER A 69 8.10 1.47 -24.78
CA SER A 69 7.86 1.35 -26.24
C SER A 69 7.12 2.54 -26.86
N ARG A 70 6.35 3.29 -26.06
CA ARG A 70 5.64 4.51 -26.49
C ARG A 70 6.55 5.74 -26.52
N MET A 71 7.74 5.67 -25.89
CA MET A 71 8.73 6.74 -25.85
C MET A 71 9.77 6.68 -26.96
N GLY A 72 9.63 5.76 -27.93
CA GLY A 72 10.57 5.54 -29.00
C GLY A 72 11.81 4.78 -28.54
N GLN A 73 13.01 5.37 -28.74
CA GLN A 73 14.27 4.72 -28.36
C GLN A 73 14.76 5.06 -26.96
N GLU A 74 14.18 6.07 -26.31
CA GLU A 74 14.63 6.52 -24.99
C GLU A 74 13.91 5.76 -23.87
N ASN A 75 14.68 5.32 -22.89
CA ASN A 75 14.13 4.77 -21.66
C ASN A 75 13.62 5.91 -20.78
N LYS A 76 12.29 6.02 -20.63
CA LYS A 76 11.63 7.07 -19.85
C LYS A 76 12.18 7.20 -18.42
N LEU A 77 12.57 6.08 -17.80
CA LEU A 77 13.07 6.04 -16.43
C LEU A 77 14.42 6.77 -16.26
N LEU A 78 15.17 6.91 -17.38
CA LEU A 78 16.47 7.58 -17.41
C LEU A 78 16.37 9.05 -17.84
N ILE A 79 15.18 9.52 -18.21
CA ILE A 79 14.97 10.95 -18.51
C ILE A 79 15.20 11.77 -17.24
N ARG A 80 15.85 12.91 -17.40
CA ARG A 80 16.13 13.80 -16.26
C ARG A 80 14.99 14.79 -16.03
N ILE A 81 14.61 14.89 -14.77
CA ILE A 81 13.67 15.87 -14.22
C ILE A 81 14.45 16.65 -13.15
N ASP A 82 14.59 17.95 -13.30
CA ASP A 82 15.41 18.79 -12.40
C ASP A 82 16.83 18.24 -12.18
N GLY A 83 17.46 17.75 -13.25
CA GLY A 83 18.82 17.21 -13.20
C GLY A 83 18.96 15.79 -12.65
N GLN A 84 17.90 15.18 -12.10
CA GLN A 84 17.89 13.83 -11.55
C GLN A 84 17.13 12.86 -12.48
N HIS A 85 17.61 11.62 -12.64
CA HIS A 85 16.86 10.60 -13.36
C HIS A 85 15.51 10.32 -12.69
N MET A 86 14.44 10.14 -13.49
CA MET A 86 13.10 9.88 -12.99
C MET A 86 13.07 8.72 -11.98
N ILE A 87 13.69 7.59 -12.32
CA ILE A 87 13.76 6.43 -11.42
C ILE A 87 14.49 6.74 -10.10
N ALA A 88 15.51 7.62 -10.14
CA ALA A 88 16.24 8.01 -8.93
C ALA A 88 15.41 8.92 -8.02
N ARG A 89 14.55 9.77 -8.61
CA ARG A 89 13.57 10.57 -7.87
C ARG A 89 12.54 9.68 -7.18
N VAL A 90 11.93 8.74 -7.91
CA VAL A 90 10.96 7.77 -7.35
C VAL A 90 11.59 6.94 -6.23
N ALA A 91 12.75 6.35 -6.46
CA ALA A 91 13.46 5.55 -5.45
C ALA A 91 13.84 6.38 -4.22
N GLY A 92 14.20 7.64 -4.40
CA GLY A 92 14.49 8.57 -3.31
C GLY A 92 13.30 8.77 -2.37
N GLU A 93 12.11 8.99 -2.91
CA GLU A 93 10.87 9.13 -2.13
C GLU A 93 10.50 7.83 -1.38
N ILE A 94 10.72 6.68 -2.01
CA ILE A 94 10.48 5.36 -1.41
C ILE A 94 11.41 5.13 -0.20
N VAL A 95 12.70 5.42 -0.37
CA VAL A 95 13.68 5.31 0.71
C VAL A 95 13.36 6.32 1.84
N ALA A 96 12.97 7.54 1.48
CA ALA A 96 12.57 8.57 2.45
C ALA A 96 11.30 8.21 3.23
N ALA A 97 10.41 7.39 2.64
CA ALA A 97 9.23 6.86 3.34
C ALA A 97 9.56 5.79 4.40
N GLY A 98 10.81 5.32 4.47
CA GLY A 98 11.26 4.31 5.43
C GLY A 98 10.95 2.87 5.02
N LEU A 99 10.68 2.61 3.74
CA LEU A 99 10.42 1.27 3.21
C LEU A 99 11.73 0.47 3.08
N ASP A 100 11.78 -0.69 3.75
CA ASP A 100 12.96 -1.58 3.77
C ASP A 100 12.53 -3.05 3.81
N PRO A 101 12.94 -3.88 2.81
CA PRO A 101 13.78 -3.54 1.67
C PRO A 101 13.04 -2.76 0.56
N CYS A 102 13.80 -1.96 -0.19
CA CYS A 102 13.39 -1.41 -1.47
C CYS A 102 14.05 -2.23 -2.59
N ILE A 103 13.26 -2.97 -3.35
CA ILE A 103 13.74 -3.84 -4.44
C ILE A 103 13.30 -3.24 -5.78
N VAL A 104 14.26 -2.98 -6.67
CA VAL A 104 14.02 -2.50 -8.02
C VAL A 104 14.10 -3.67 -8.99
N VAL A 105 12.99 -3.92 -9.70
CA VAL A 105 12.92 -4.95 -10.73
C VAL A 105 13.39 -4.36 -12.05
N THR A 106 14.55 -4.79 -12.51
CA THR A 106 15.14 -4.35 -13.78
C THR A 106 14.83 -5.33 -14.91
N GLY A 107 14.88 -4.83 -16.14
CA GLY A 107 14.68 -5.61 -17.37
C GLY A 107 15.40 -4.94 -18.53
N HIS A 108 14.68 -4.15 -19.33
CA HIS A 108 15.27 -3.36 -20.40
C HIS A 108 16.29 -2.36 -19.83
N GLU A 109 17.47 -2.28 -20.46
CA GLU A 109 18.57 -1.38 -20.06
C GLU A 109 18.94 -1.45 -18.56
N ALA A 110 18.93 -2.68 -18.00
CA ALA A 110 19.13 -2.92 -16.58
C ALA A 110 20.37 -2.22 -16.00
N GLU A 111 21.50 -2.22 -16.73
CA GLU A 111 22.74 -1.62 -16.25
C GLU A 111 22.64 -0.08 -16.15
N ALA A 112 21.98 0.57 -17.11
CA ALA A 112 21.75 2.01 -17.07
C ALA A 112 20.83 2.39 -15.89
N VAL A 113 19.77 1.60 -15.63
CA VAL A 113 18.88 1.79 -14.47
C VAL A 113 19.66 1.61 -13.15
N ARG A 114 20.50 0.57 -13.05
CA ARG A 114 21.36 0.35 -11.87
C ARG A 114 22.34 1.51 -11.65
N ALA A 115 22.97 2.00 -12.71
CA ALA A 115 23.88 3.15 -12.65
C ALA A 115 23.16 4.41 -12.16
N ALA A 116 21.93 4.66 -12.64
CA ALA A 116 21.11 5.80 -12.20
C ALA A 116 20.71 5.75 -10.71
N LEU A 117 20.81 4.59 -10.07
CA LEU A 117 20.44 4.34 -8.67
C LEU A 117 21.65 4.02 -7.77
N SER A 118 22.88 4.22 -8.27
CA SER A 118 24.11 3.80 -7.56
C SER A 118 24.30 4.49 -6.19
N ASP A 119 23.69 5.65 -5.98
CA ASP A 119 23.72 6.41 -4.72
C ASP A 119 22.53 6.10 -3.79
N LYS A 120 21.60 5.23 -4.21
CA LYS A 120 20.39 4.91 -3.44
C LYS A 120 20.52 3.59 -2.68
N LYS A 121 19.93 3.55 -1.49
CA LYS A 121 19.84 2.33 -0.67
C LYS A 121 18.73 1.41 -1.23
N VAL A 122 19.01 0.74 -2.35
CA VAL A 122 18.09 -0.19 -3.00
C VAL A 122 18.78 -1.49 -3.35
N SER A 123 18.00 -2.57 -3.45
CA SER A 123 18.44 -3.86 -3.97
C SER A 123 17.86 -4.06 -5.37
N PHE A 124 18.46 -4.94 -6.16
CA PHE A 124 18.02 -5.20 -7.52
C PHE A 124 17.68 -6.66 -7.74
N THR A 125 16.60 -6.90 -8.48
CA THR A 125 16.33 -8.19 -9.11
C THR A 125 16.15 -7.98 -10.61
N HIS A 126 16.50 -8.98 -11.41
CA HIS A 126 16.40 -8.88 -12.87
C HIS A 126 15.31 -9.81 -13.39
N ASN A 127 14.42 -9.28 -14.23
CA ASN A 127 13.47 -10.07 -14.99
C ASN A 127 13.99 -10.25 -16.43
N PRO A 128 14.51 -11.41 -16.83
CA PRO A 128 14.98 -11.64 -18.20
C PRO A 128 13.83 -11.65 -19.21
N ASP A 129 12.62 -12.00 -18.76
CA ASP A 129 11.43 -12.12 -19.57
C ASP A 129 10.55 -10.85 -19.55
N TYR A 130 11.16 -9.69 -19.35
CA TYR A 130 10.47 -8.40 -19.23
C TYR A 130 9.58 -8.02 -20.43
N GLY A 131 9.80 -8.66 -21.59
CA GLY A 131 8.99 -8.46 -22.78
C GLY A 131 7.61 -9.12 -22.74
N HIS A 132 7.34 -10.00 -21.77
CA HIS A 132 6.12 -10.81 -21.68
C HIS A 132 5.11 -10.27 -20.65
N GLY A 133 5.16 -8.98 -20.37
CA GLY A 133 4.17 -8.31 -19.52
C GLY A 133 4.61 -8.07 -18.06
N LEU A 134 3.71 -7.41 -17.35
CA LEU A 134 3.97 -6.93 -15.99
C LEU A 134 4.10 -8.06 -14.95
N SER A 135 3.39 -9.17 -15.16
CA SER A 135 3.35 -10.30 -14.20
C SER A 135 4.72 -10.96 -13.99
N GLY A 136 5.56 -11.02 -15.04
CA GLY A 136 6.93 -11.53 -14.94
C GLY A 136 7.78 -10.68 -13.98
N SER A 137 7.68 -9.37 -14.09
CA SER A 137 8.37 -8.44 -13.22
C SER A 137 7.86 -8.50 -11.78
N LEU A 138 6.54 -8.64 -11.60
CA LEU A 138 5.93 -8.81 -10.29
C LEU A 138 6.45 -10.09 -9.60
N ARG A 139 6.44 -11.22 -10.32
CA ARG A 139 6.98 -12.50 -9.79
C ARG A 139 8.45 -12.42 -9.44
N ALA A 140 9.29 -11.85 -10.32
CA ALA A 140 10.71 -11.68 -10.05
C ALA A 140 10.95 -10.86 -8.78
N GLY A 141 10.19 -9.79 -8.60
CA GLY A 141 10.26 -8.94 -7.43
C GLY A 141 9.79 -9.62 -6.15
N LEU A 142 8.63 -10.26 -6.17
CA LEU A 142 8.09 -10.98 -5.02
C LEU A 142 9.00 -12.12 -4.58
N GLY A 143 9.60 -12.84 -5.54
CA GLY A 143 10.55 -13.91 -5.25
C GLY A 143 11.86 -13.44 -4.59
N ALA A 144 12.18 -12.15 -4.67
CA ALA A 144 13.35 -11.54 -4.04
C ALA A 144 13.04 -10.94 -2.65
N LEU A 145 11.77 -10.93 -2.21
CA LEU A 145 11.39 -10.42 -0.89
C LEU A 145 11.86 -11.33 0.24
N PRO A 146 12.30 -10.79 1.37
CA PRO A 146 12.47 -11.56 2.60
C PRO A 146 11.15 -12.17 3.08
N GLN A 147 11.23 -13.30 3.78
CA GLN A 147 10.03 -13.99 4.29
C GLN A 147 9.34 -13.26 5.46
N ASP A 148 10.04 -12.35 6.11
CA ASP A 148 9.59 -11.65 7.32
C ASP A 148 8.95 -10.27 7.04
N VAL A 149 8.54 -9.98 5.79
CA VAL A 149 7.77 -8.79 5.45
C VAL A 149 6.27 -9.04 5.65
N ASP A 150 5.58 -8.06 6.22
CA ASP A 150 4.13 -8.11 6.46
C ASP A 150 3.31 -7.66 5.24
N GLY A 151 3.96 -6.94 4.30
CA GLY A 151 3.33 -6.47 3.07
C GLY A 151 4.34 -5.89 2.09
N VAL A 152 3.84 -5.61 0.87
CA VAL A 152 4.62 -5.01 -0.21
C VAL A 152 3.87 -3.86 -0.85
N LEU A 153 4.55 -2.74 -1.04
CA LEU A 153 4.07 -1.60 -1.80
C LEU A 153 4.57 -1.73 -3.25
N ILE A 154 3.65 -1.90 -4.18
CA ILE A 154 3.96 -2.02 -5.62
C ILE A 154 4.02 -0.62 -6.22
N CYS A 155 5.23 -0.16 -6.50
CA CYS A 155 5.51 1.16 -7.05
C CYS A 155 5.85 1.08 -8.53
N LEU A 156 5.44 2.07 -9.30
CA LEU A 156 5.81 2.23 -10.70
C LEU A 156 6.97 3.23 -10.79
N GLY A 157 7.98 2.89 -11.61
CA GLY A 157 9.19 3.72 -11.76
C GLY A 157 8.98 5.04 -12.51
N ASP A 158 7.80 5.24 -13.10
CA ASP A 158 7.42 6.36 -13.96
C ASP A 158 6.41 7.34 -13.33
N MET A 159 6.28 7.29 -11.99
CA MET A 159 5.39 8.18 -11.23
C MET A 159 6.21 9.16 -10.37
N PRO A 160 6.82 10.20 -10.94
CA PRO A 160 7.80 11.06 -10.27
C PRO A 160 7.21 11.99 -9.21
N ASP A 161 5.88 12.17 -9.19
CA ASP A 161 5.19 13.02 -8.22
C ASP A 161 4.71 12.28 -6.97
N VAL A 162 4.81 10.96 -6.97
CA VAL A 162 4.54 10.17 -5.76
C VAL A 162 5.62 10.48 -4.71
N ARG A 163 5.20 11.03 -3.58
CA ARG A 163 6.05 11.49 -2.49
C ARG A 163 6.03 10.52 -1.31
N ALA A 164 7.05 10.58 -0.46
CA ALA A 164 7.11 9.82 0.79
C ALA A 164 5.84 9.95 1.65
N ALA A 165 5.22 11.13 1.67
CA ALA A 165 3.97 11.36 2.41
C ALA A 165 2.81 10.50 1.92
N HIS A 166 2.67 10.28 0.59
CA HIS A 166 1.63 9.40 0.03
C HIS A 166 1.86 7.96 0.46
N LEU A 167 3.12 7.50 0.41
CA LEU A 167 3.51 6.15 0.82
C LEU A 167 3.25 5.91 2.30
N GLN A 168 3.60 6.89 3.15
CA GLN A 168 3.37 6.84 4.58
C GLN A 168 1.88 6.80 4.94
N LYS A 169 1.01 7.50 4.18
CA LYS A 169 -0.45 7.41 4.36
C LYS A 169 -0.96 5.99 4.10
N LEU A 170 -0.46 5.33 3.03
CA LEU A 170 -0.82 3.95 2.72
C LEU A 170 -0.36 2.98 3.82
N ILE A 171 0.89 3.14 4.30
CA ILE A 171 1.44 2.32 5.38
C ILE A 171 0.65 2.50 6.67
N ALA A 172 0.28 3.74 7.01
CA ALA A 172 -0.50 4.04 8.21
C ALA A 172 -1.93 3.46 8.16
N ALA A 173 -2.51 3.32 6.96
CA ALA A 173 -3.83 2.72 6.77
C ALA A 173 -3.81 1.19 6.85
N PHE A 174 -2.64 0.55 6.66
CA PHE A 174 -2.51 -0.89 6.58
C PHE A 174 -2.73 -1.57 7.93
N ASP A 175 -3.75 -2.41 8.02
CA ASP A 175 -4.07 -3.25 9.17
C ASP A 175 -4.82 -4.51 8.73
N PRO A 176 -4.11 -5.58 8.37
CA PRO A 176 -4.73 -6.82 7.89
C PRO A 176 -5.70 -7.47 8.88
N VAL A 177 -5.47 -7.27 10.19
CA VAL A 177 -6.32 -7.83 11.23
C VAL A 177 -7.70 -7.15 11.27
N GLU A 178 -7.74 -5.87 10.89
CA GLU A 178 -8.98 -5.08 10.81
C GLU A 178 -9.55 -5.06 9.37
N GLY A 179 -9.14 -5.99 8.51
CA GLY A 179 -9.64 -6.09 7.13
C GLY A 179 -9.08 -5.04 6.17
N ARG A 180 -7.97 -4.37 6.51
CA ARG A 180 -7.29 -3.40 5.64
C ARG A 180 -5.98 -3.98 5.14
N ALA A 181 -6.06 -5.07 4.39
CA ALA A 181 -4.90 -5.81 3.91
C ALA A 181 -4.48 -5.40 2.47
N ILE A 182 -5.33 -4.66 1.76
CA ILE A 182 -5.00 -4.02 0.48
C ILE A 182 -5.30 -2.53 0.64
N CYS A 183 -4.26 -1.66 0.57
CA CYS A 183 -4.46 -0.22 0.63
C CYS A 183 -4.26 0.40 -0.75
N VAL A 184 -5.30 1.05 -1.27
CA VAL A 184 -5.34 1.65 -2.60
C VAL A 184 -5.48 3.16 -2.47
N PRO A 185 -4.57 3.97 -3.02
CA PRO A 185 -4.71 5.42 -2.97
C PRO A 185 -5.83 5.86 -3.91
N THR A 186 -6.58 6.88 -3.47
CA THR A 186 -7.64 7.48 -4.27
C THR A 186 -7.53 9.00 -4.30
N TYR A 187 -7.85 9.58 -5.45
CA TYR A 187 -7.99 11.02 -5.60
C TYR A 187 -9.26 11.33 -6.42
N GLN A 188 -10.16 12.13 -5.88
CA GLN A 188 -11.46 12.46 -6.49
C GLN A 188 -12.22 11.22 -6.99
N GLY A 189 -12.24 10.16 -6.18
CA GLY A 189 -12.93 8.90 -6.48
C GLY A 189 -12.23 7.98 -7.50
N LYS A 190 -11.06 8.36 -8.01
CA LYS A 190 -10.26 7.53 -8.92
C LYS A 190 -9.16 6.81 -8.15
N ARG A 191 -9.05 5.49 -8.32
CA ARG A 191 -7.98 4.67 -7.76
C ARG A 191 -6.69 4.86 -8.55
N GLY A 192 -5.56 4.96 -7.85
CA GLY A 192 -4.23 5.15 -8.45
C GLY A 192 -3.18 4.15 -7.97
N ASN A 193 -1.93 4.51 -8.14
CA ASN A 193 -0.76 3.78 -7.66
C ASN A 193 0.08 4.69 -6.75
N PRO A 194 0.94 4.11 -5.89
CA PRO A 194 1.22 2.69 -5.66
C PRO A 194 0.15 1.99 -4.83
N VAL A 195 0.07 0.65 -4.90
CA VAL A 195 -0.86 -0.15 -4.11
C VAL A 195 -0.08 -1.01 -3.12
N LEU A 196 -0.54 -1.05 -1.86
CA LEU A 196 0.02 -1.89 -0.82
C LEU A 196 -0.79 -3.17 -0.67
N PHE A 197 -0.13 -4.31 -0.72
CA PHE A 197 -0.70 -5.64 -0.52
C PHE A 197 -0.10 -6.32 0.69
N GLY A 198 -0.92 -6.91 1.54
CA GLY A 198 -0.47 -7.76 2.64
C GLY A 198 0.17 -9.06 2.16
N ALA A 199 1.08 -9.61 2.95
CA ALA A 199 1.82 -10.83 2.63
C ALA A 199 0.92 -12.04 2.32
N GLN A 200 -0.31 -12.06 2.85
CA GLN A 200 -1.30 -13.09 2.58
C GLN A 200 -1.67 -13.23 1.10
N PHE A 201 -1.47 -12.18 0.29
CA PHE A 201 -1.76 -12.18 -1.15
C PHE A 201 -0.56 -12.56 -2.02
N PHE A 202 0.63 -12.76 -1.45
CA PHE A 202 1.84 -13.02 -2.25
C PHE A 202 1.71 -14.28 -3.10
N ALA A 203 1.11 -15.33 -2.57
CA ALA A 203 0.89 -16.57 -3.33
C ALA A 203 -0.02 -16.35 -4.55
N GLU A 204 -1.11 -15.60 -4.38
CA GLU A 204 -2.03 -15.25 -5.46
C GLU A 204 -1.33 -14.33 -6.48
N MET A 205 -0.60 -13.31 -6.01
CA MET A 205 0.18 -12.42 -6.87
C MET A 205 1.24 -13.17 -7.70
N MET A 206 1.85 -14.22 -7.15
CA MET A 206 2.80 -15.09 -7.85
C MET A 206 2.12 -15.95 -8.93
N ALA A 207 0.85 -16.27 -8.78
CA ALA A 207 0.07 -17.04 -9.74
C ALA A 207 -0.46 -16.21 -10.92
N VAL A 208 -0.38 -14.86 -10.84
CA VAL A 208 -0.88 -13.97 -11.90
C VAL A 208 -0.13 -14.18 -13.21
N ALA A 209 -0.88 -14.18 -14.31
CA ALA A 209 -0.34 -14.27 -15.66
C ALA A 209 -0.77 -13.06 -16.53
N GLY A 210 0.04 -12.71 -17.52
CA GLY A 210 -0.25 -11.64 -18.50
C GLY A 210 0.03 -10.23 -17.98
N ASP A 211 -0.64 -9.24 -18.57
CA ASP A 211 -0.38 -7.79 -18.33
C ASP A 211 -1.23 -7.16 -17.22
N THR A 212 -2.17 -7.88 -16.64
CA THR A 212 -3.13 -7.34 -15.68
C THR A 212 -2.50 -6.98 -14.32
N GLY A 213 -1.30 -7.46 -14.04
CA GLY A 213 -0.64 -7.26 -12.75
C GLY A 213 -1.54 -7.77 -11.60
N ALA A 214 -1.40 -7.20 -10.40
CA ALA A 214 -2.20 -7.59 -9.24
C ALA A 214 -3.55 -6.85 -9.12
N LYS A 215 -3.97 -6.07 -10.13
CA LYS A 215 -5.19 -5.23 -10.04
C LYS A 215 -6.48 -6.04 -9.86
N HIS A 216 -6.56 -7.26 -10.40
CA HIS A 216 -7.74 -8.12 -10.25
C HIS A 216 -7.99 -8.49 -8.78
N LEU A 217 -6.93 -8.67 -7.98
CA LEU A 217 -7.05 -8.98 -6.54
C LEU A 217 -7.80 -7.90 -5.77
N ILE A 218 -7.71 -6.64 -6.20
CA ILE A 218 -8.46 -5.53 -5.59
C ILE A 218 -9.98 -5.74 -5.75
N GLY A 219 -10.41 -6.33 -6.87
CA GLY A 219 -11.80 -6.66 -7.11
C GLY A 219 -12.25 -7.92 -6.38
N GLU A 220 -11.42 -8.96 -6.38
CA GLU A 220 -11.72 -10.25 -5.76
C GLU A 220 -11.77 -10.19 -4.23
N HIS A 221 -10.94 -9.34 -3.61
CA HIS A 221 -10.84 -9.16 -2.16
C HIS A 221 -11.36 -7.79 -1.70
N SER A 222 -12.47 -7.33 -2.28
CA SER A 222 -13.03 -5.99 -2.01
C SER A 222 -13.38 -5.75 -0.53
N ASP A 223 -13.63 -6.79 0.25
CA ASP A 223 -13.85 -6.79 1.69
C ASP A 223 -12.58 -6.49 2.51
N GLN A 224 -11.40 -6.61 1.92
CA GLN A 224 -10.09 -6.32 2.52
C GLN A 224 -9.42 -5.08 1.94
N VAL A 225 -10.13 -4.36 1.08
CA VAL A 225 -9.63 -3.13 0.45
C VAL A 225 -9.94 -1.91 1.31
N CYS A 226 -8.89 -1.15 1.63
CA CYS A 226 -8.97 0.17 2.21
C CYS A 226 -8.62 1.23 1.16
N GLU A 227 -9.56 2.06 0.79
CA GLU A 227 -9.30 3.23 -0.05
C GLU A 227 -8.75 4.37 0.80
N VAL A 228 -7.59 4.89 0.42
CA VAL A 228 -6.87 5.94 1.15
C VAL A 228 -6.91 7.23 0.33
N ALA A 229 -7.66 8.22 0.81
CA ALA A 229 -7.78 9.50 0.13
C ALA A 229 -6.45 10.28 0.15
N MET A 230 -6.03 10.74 -1.03
CA MET A 230 -4.84 11.57 -1.23
C MET A 230 -5.24 13.02 -1.48
N ASP A 231 -4.30 13.92 -1.16
CA ASP A 231 -4.57 15.36 -1.23
C ASP A 231 -4.37 15.93 -2.63
N ASP A 232 -3.69 15.18 -3.51
CA ASP A 232 -3.37 15.60 -4.87
C ASP A 232 -3.44 14.45 -5.88
N ALA A 233 -3.27 14.77 -7.17
CA ALA A 233 -3.38 13.84 -8.29
C ALA A 233 -2.12 13.03 -8.57
N ALA A 234 -1.05 13.14 -7.79
CA ALA A 234 0.24 12.48 -8.03
C ALA A 234 0.13 10.97 -8.24
N ILE A 235 -0.83 10.35 -7.56
CA ILE A 235 -1.11 8.91 -7.65
C ILE A 235 -1.76 8.46 -8.97
N LEU A 236 -2.18 9.41 -9.81
CA LEU A 236 -2.83 9.16 -11.10
C LEU A 236 -1.93 9.50 -12.28
N LEU A 237 -0.76 10.12 -12.02
CA LEU A 237 0.14 10.61 -13.04
C LEU A 237 1.24 9.58 -13.33
N ASP A 238 1.18 8.95 -14.48
CA ASP A 238 2.24 8.16 -15.08
C ASP A 238 2.73 8.82 -16.38
N LEU A 239 4.03 8.86 -16.59
CA LEU A 239 4.64 9.53 -17.73
C LEU A 239 4.95 8.50 -18.86
N ASP A 240 3.91 8.14 -19.62
CA ASP A 240 3.95 7.05 -20.61
C ASP A 240 4.24 7.51 -22.04
N THR A 241 4.10 8.82 -22.33
CA THR A 241 4.23 9.36 -23.68
C THR A 241 5.18 10.54 -23.74
N PRO A 242 5.84 10.81 -24.90
CA PRO A 242 6.70 11.99 -25.08
C PRO A 242 5.97 13.31 -24.82
N GLN A 243 4.69 13.37 -25.18
CA GLN A 243 3.88 14.57 -24.94
C GLN A 243 3.67 14.81 -23.45
N ALA A 244 3.22 13.77 -22.69
CA ALA A 244 3.03 13.87 -21.23
C ALA A 244 4.34 14.25 -20.53
N MET A 245 5.48 13.71 -20.99
CA MET A 245 6.80 14.06 -20.50
C MET A 245 7.16 15.52 -20.73
N SER A 246 6.93 16.04 -21.95
CA SER A 246 7.22 17.43 -22.28
C SER A 246 6.36 18.40 -21.48
N GLU A 247 5.06 18.13 -21.37
CA GLU A 247 4.13 18.92 -20.57
C GLU A 247 4.53 18.95 -19.10
N TYR A 248 4.93 17.80 -18.56
CA TYR A 248 5.41 17.68 -17.19
C TYR A 248 6.69 18.47 -16.95
N GLN A 249 7.72 18.33 -17.82
CA GLN A 249 8.96 19.07 -17.70
C GLN A 249 8.75 20.59 -17.74
N ASN A 250 7.84 21.07 -18.62
CA ASN A 250 7.49 22.49 -18.71
C ASN A 250 6.82 22.98 -17.41
N SER A 251 5.93 22.19 -16.82
CA SER A 251 5.25 22.52 -15.55
C SER A 251 6.24 22.64 -14.39
N VAL A 252 7.19 21.71 -14.29
CA VAL A 252 8.23 21.71 -13.25
C VAL A 252 9.14 22.92 -13.39
N GLN A 253 9.58 23.26 -14.62
CA GLN A 253 10.42 24.44 -14.86
C GLN A 253 9.71 25.75 -14.53
N SER A 254 8.41 25.84 -14.78
CA SER A 254 7.60 27.02 -14.45
C SER A 254 7.51 27.23 -12.94
N ASN A 255 7.32 26.15 -12.19
CA ASN A 255 7.22 26.18 -10.72
C ASN A 255 8.58 26.48 -10.04
N SER A 256 9.70 26.14 -10.68
CA SER A 256 11.05 26.42 -10.14
C SER A 256 11.49 27.89 -10.33
N ARG A 257 10.77 28.66 -11.14
CA ARG A 257 11.06 30.09 -11.44
C ARG A 257 10.15 31.07 -10.70
N ALA A 258 9.14 30.58 -10.02
CA ALA A 258 8.18 31.36 -9.21
C ALA A 258 8.60 31.35 -7.73
#